data_ddd865b0d9c918abc7d00ac033e23765
#
_entry.id   ddd865b0d9c918abc7d00ac033e23765
#
_cell.length_a   1.000
_cell.length_b   1.000
_cell.length_c   1.000
_cell.angle_alpha   90.00
_cell.angle_beta   90.00
_cell.angle_gamma   90.00
#
_symmetry.space_group_name_H-M   'P 1'
#
loop_
_entity.id
_entity.type
_entity.pdbx_description
1 polymer ?
#
loop_
_entity_poly.entity_id
_entity_poly.type
_entity_poly.pdbx_seq_one_letter_code
_entity_poly.pdbx_strand_id
1 'polypeptide(L)'
;MKVEFDKIPDESRIWIYQSNDDFTESDVDIINKKSDLFVDNWMAHNKELQASFKILNNRFLVIAVNEEFNPIGGCSIDYSLQLLKDISDTINKNLLDRLIVNYRMGSII
;
A
#
# COMPACT_ATOMS: atom_id res chain seq x y z
N MET A 1 1.17 -3.82 -11.79
CA MET A 1 2.09 -4.99 -11.77
C MET A 1 2.66 -5.17 -10.38
N LYS A 2 2.24 -6.22 -9.72
CA LYS A 2 2.73 -6.53 -8.39
C LYS A 2 4.15 -7.09 -8.46
N VAL A 3 5.03 -6.60 -7.57
CA VAL A 3 6.35 -7.21 -7.32
C VAL A 3 6.46 -7.53 -5.84
N GLU A 4 7.38 -8.45 -5.50
CA GLU A 4 7.65 -8.77 -4.10
C GLU A 4 8.19 -7.53 -3.39
N PHE A 5 7.77 -7.32 -2.15
CA PHE A 5 8.18 -6.14 -1.38
C PHE A 5 9.70 -6.05 -1.24
N ASP A 6 10.37 -7.20 -1.08
CA ASP A 6 11.83 -7.26 -0.95
C ASP A 6 12.57 -6.89 -2.24
N LYS A 7 11.88 -6.95 -3.38
CA LYS A 7 12.48 -6.72 -4.69
C LYS A 7 12.20 -5.35 -5.26
N ILE A 8 11.33 -4.57 -4.61
CA ILE A 8 11.09 -3.21 -5.05
C ILE A 8 12.29 -2.33 -4.64
N PRO A 9 12.73 -1.38 -5.49
CA PRO A 9 13.90 -0.56 -5.15
C PRO A 9 13.76 0.19 -3.83
N ASP A 10 14.88 0.33 -3.10
CA ASP A 10 14.93 1.03 -1.82
C ASP A 10 14.49 2.49 -1.92
N GLU A 11 14.58 3.07 -3.10
CA GLU A 11 14.21 4.48 -3.34
C GLU A 11 12.76 4.63 -3.79
N SER A 12 11.98 3.55 -3.73
CA SER A 12 10.58 3.58 -4.07
C SER A 12 9.82 4.51 -3.13
N ARG A 13 8.79 5.15 -3.68
CA ARG A 13 7.89 5.97 -2.89
C ARG A 13 7.00 5.08 -2.05
N ILE A 14 6.81 5.44 -0.79
CA ILE A 14 6.00 4.63 0.11
C ILE A 14 4.97 5.47 0.85
N TRP A 15 3.87 4.81 1.19
CA TRP A 15 2.83 5.34 2.07
C TRP A 15 2.64 4.35 3.20
N ILE A 16 2.55 4.87 4.44
CA ILE A 16 2.32 4.05 5.61
C ILE A 16 0.98 4.46 6.21
N TYR A 17 0.07 3.50 6.35
CA TYR A 17 -1.23 3.70 6.97
C TYR A 17 -1.27 2.94 8.28
N GLN A 18 -1.63 3.65 9.34
CA GLN A 18 -1.68 3.08 10.68
C GLN A 18 -3.11 2.78 11.08
N SER A 19 -3.32 1.58 11.65
CA SER A 19 -4.60 1.22 12.24
C SER A 19 -4.67 1.72 13.69
N ASN A 20 -5.88 2.05 14.14
CA ASN A 20 -6.13 2.38 15.55
C ASN A 20 -6.09 1.16 16.47
N ASP A 21 -6.15 -0.04 15.93
CA ASP A 21 -6.13 -1.31 16.65
C ASP A 21 -5.32 -2.36 15.89
N ASP A 22 -4.85 -3.38 16.58
CA ASP A 22 -4.13 -4.48 15.94
C ASP A 22 -5.04 -5.24 15.00
N PHE A 23 -4.49 -5.69 13.87
CA PHE A 23 -5.20 -6.53 12.93
C PHE A 23 -5.38 -7.94 13.50
N THR A 24 -6.58 -8.48 13.35
CA THR A 24 -6.83 -9.90 13.59
C THR A 24 -6.35 -10.73 12.41
N GLU A 25 -6.33 -12.06 12.55
CA GLU A 25 -6.02 -12.94 11.42
C GLU A 25 -6.98 -12.72 10.25
N SER A 26 -8.26 -12.54 10.54
CA SER A 26 -9.28 -12.24 9.53
C SER A 26 -9.00 -10.91 8.83
N ASP A 27 -8.60 -9.89 9.58
CA ASP A 27 -8.23 -8.59 9.03
C ASP A 27 -7.06 -8.72 8.07
N VAL A 28 -6.02 -9.46 8.46
CA VAL A 28 -4.84 -9.70 7.64
C VAL A 28 -5.21 -10.39 6.33
N ASP A 29 -6.08 -11.39 6.37
CA ASP A 29 -6.54 -12.08 5.17
C ASP A 29 -7.27 -11.12 4.22
N ILE A 30 -8.14 -10.28 4.75
CA ILE A 30 -8.88 -9.30 3.96
C ILE A 30 -7.93 -8.27 3.33
N ILE A 31 -7.01 -7.74 4.13
CA ILE A 31 -6.02 -6.77 3.66
C ILE A 31 -5.17 -7.37 2.54
N ASN A 32 -4.68 -8.59 2.74
CA ASN A 32 -3.85 -9.26 1.75
C ASN A 32 -4.60 -9.47 0.43
N LYS A 33 -5.83 -9.95 0.47
CA LYS A 33 -6.61 -10.19 -0.74
C LYS A 33 -6.91 -8.92 -1.51
N LYS A 34 -7.39 -7.88 -0.82
CA LYS A 34 -7.76 -6.62 -1.45
C LYS A 34 -6.54 -5.87 -1.96
N SER A 35 -5.46 -5.83 -1.19
CA SER A 35 -4.24 -5.13 -1.57
C SER A 35 -3.51 -5.83 -2.71
N ASP A 36 -3.48 -7.15 -2.69
CA ASP A 36 -2.84 -7.95 -3.75
C ASP A 36 -3.51 -7.68 -5.11
N LEU A 37 -4.82 -7.75 -5.14
CA LEU A 37 -5.58 -7.46 -6.35
C LEU A 37 -5.38 -6.01 -6.80
N PHE A 38 -5.37 -5.07 -5.87
CA PHE A 38 -5.21 -3.65 -6.18
C PHE A 38 -3.83 -3.36 -6.81
N VAL A 39 -2.75 -3.79 -6.15
CA VAL A 39 -1.40 -3.47 -6.64
C VAL A 39 -1.09 -4.16 -7.95
N ASP A 40 -1.66 -5.34 -8.19
CA ASP A 40 -1.46 -6.05 -9.45
C ASP A 40 -2.14 -5.35 -10.62
N ASN A 41 -3.21 -4.61 -10.37
CA ASN A 41 -3.99 -3.92 -11.41
C ASN A 41 -3.84 -2.40 -11.38
N TRP A 42 -2.98 -1.88 -10.52
CA TRP A 42 -2.85 -0.44 -10.33
C TRP A 42 -2.13 0.20 -11.51
N MET A 43 -2.71 1.28 -12.03
CA MET A 43 -2.24 1.93 -13.25
C MET A 43 -2.20 3.45 -13.07
N ALA A 44 -1.34 4.09 -13.86
CA ALA A 44 -1.30 5.53 -14.02
C ALA A 44 -1.20 5.83 -15.52
N HIS A 45 -2.10 6.68 -16.03
CA HIS A 45 -2.09 7.09 -17.45
C HIS A 45 -2.06 5.89 -18.42
N ASN A 46 -2.84 4.86 -18.12
CA ASN A 46 -2.91 3.62 -18.90
C ASN A 46 -1.60 2.80 -18.91
N LYS A 47 -0.70 3.06 -17.99
CA LYS A 47 0.54 2.30 -17.83
C LYS A 47 0.54 1.59 -16.48
N GLU A 48 1.05 0.37 -16.46
CA GLU A 48 1.18 -0.39 -15.23
C GLU A 48 2.14 0.29 -14.25
N LEU A 49 1.76 0.31 -12.97
CA LEU A 49 2.65 0.72 -11.90
C LEU A 49 3.33 -0.52 -11.33
N GLN A 50 4.63 -0.41 -11.09
CA GLN A 50 5.36 -1.43 -10.35
C GLN A 50 5.19 -1.15 -8.87
N ALA A 51 4.42 -1.99 -8.18
CA ALA A 51 3.98 -1.71 -6.83
C ALA A 51 4.04 -2.95 -5.95
N SER A 52 4.08 -2.71 -4.64
CA SER A 52 4.03 -3.75 -3.64
C SER A 52 3.37 -3.24 -2.37
N PHE A 53 3.06 -4.15 -1.46
CA PHE A 53 2.55 -3.80 -0.15
C PHE A 53 3.07 -4.78 0.91
N LYS A 54 2.99 -4.36 2.17
CA LYS A 54 3.40 -5.17 3.29
C LYS A 54 2.62 -4.76 4.54
N ILE A 55 2.29 -5.74 5.38
CA ILE A 55 1.73 -5.49 6.70
C ILE A 55 2.89 -5.54 7.71
N LEU A 56 3.00 -4.50 8.54
CA LEU A 56 4.03 -4.41 9.58
C LEU A 56 3.38 -4.41 10.96
N ASN A 57 3.93 -5.22 11.87
CA ASN A 57 3.57 -5.24 13.29
C ASN A 57 2.07 -5.40 13.55
N ASN A 58 1.34 -6.03 12.64
CA ASN A 58 -0.12 -6.19 12.70
C ASN A 58 -0.89 -4.88 12.92
N ARG A 59 -0.31 -3.74 12.54
CA ARG A 59 -0.92 -2.43 12.76
C ARG A 59 -0.74 -1.47 11.61
N PHE A 60 0.20 -1.75 10.70
CA PHE A 60 0.53 -0.86 9.61
C PHE A 60 0.35 -1.55 8.27
N LEU A 61 -0.22 -0.83 7.29
CA LEU A 61 -0.19 -1.23 5.90
C LEU A 61 0.75 -0.28 5.15
N VAL A 62 1.78 -0.84 4.54
CA VAL A 62 2.77 -0.11 3.75
C VAL A 62 2.53 -0.39 2.28
N ILE A 63 2.38 0.66 1.48
CA ILE A 63 2.26 0.55 0.02
C ILE A 63 3.46 1.23 -0.60
N ALA A 64 4.08 0.59 -1.58
CA ALA A 64 5.28 1.08 -2.25
C ALA A 64 5.09 1.10 -3.76
N VAL A 65 5.65 2.13 -4.42
CA VAL A 65 5.64 2.27 -5.88
C VAL A 65 7.03 2.65 -6.36
N ASN A 66 7.51 1.94 -7.38
CA ASN A 66 8.74 2.29 -8.07
C ASN A 66 8.43 3.34 -9.15
N GLU A 67 8.62 4.62 -8.83
CA GLU A 67 8.32 5.72 -9.75
C GLU A 67 9.30 5.80 -10.92
N GLU A 68 10.45 5.15 -10.84
CA GLU A 68 11.39 5.07 -11.97
C GLU A 68 10.85 4.16 -13.08
N PHE A 69 10.04 3.16 -12.71
CA PHE A 69 9.40 2.30 -13.69
C PHE A 69 8.31 3.05 -14.46
N ASN A 70 7.35 3.62 -13.72
CA ASN A 70 6.34 4.55 -14.24
C ASN A 70 5.95 5.51 -13.13
N PRO A 71 5.81 6.81 -13.42
CA PRO A 71 5.42 7.78 -12.41
C PRO A 71 3.96 7.60 -11.99
N ILE A 72 3.70 7.83 -10.70
CA ILE A 72 2.34 7.82 -10.17
C ILE A 72 1.64 9.15 -10.46
N GLY A 73 0.34 9.10 -10.71
CA GLY A 73 -0.48 10.29 -10.93
C GLY A 73 -1.49 10.51 -9.82
N GLY A 74 -2.13 11.69 -9.82
CA GLY A 74 -3.14 12.05 -8.82
C GLY A 74 -4.31 11.06 -8.77
N CYS A 75 -4.80 10.62 -9.93
CA CYS A 75 -5.89 9.64 -10.00
C CYS A 75 -5.48 8.30 -9.39
N SER A 76 -4.23 7.90 -9.56
CA SER A 76 -3.70 6.65 -9.00
C SER A 76 -3.66 6.71 -7.48
N ILE A 77 -3.30 7.87 -6.93
CA ILE A 77 -3.31 8.11 -5.47
C ILE A 77 -4.76 8.04 -4.96
N ASP A 78 -5.71 8.64 -5.67
CA ASP A 78 -7.12 8.59 -5.29
C ASP A 78 -7.65 7.16 -5.25
N TYR A 79 -7.26 6.31 -6.20
CA TYR A 79 -7.64 4.90 -6.19
C TYR A 79 -7.07 4.18 -4.96
N SER A 80 -5.85 4.52 -4.55
CA SER A 80 -5.27 3.93 -3.34
C SER A 80 -6.06 4.35 -2.09
N LEU A 81 -6.51 5.59 -2.01
CA LEU A 81 -7.35 6.06 -0.90
C LEU A 81 -8.69 5.32 -0.88
N GLN A 82 -9.28 5.04 -2.03
CA GLN A 82 -10.51 4.24 -2.10
C GLN A 82 -10.27 2.81 -1.59
N LEU A 83 -9.13 2.21 -1.91
CA LEU A 83 -8.74 0.90 -1.36
C LEU A 83 -8.70 0.95 0.16
N LEU A 84 -8.03 1.96 0.73
CA LEU A 84 -7.89 2.09 2.18
C LEU A 84 -9.25 2.30 2.84
N LYS A 85 -10.14 3.07 2.24
CA LYS A 85 -11.49 3.26 2.74
C LYS A 85 -12.28 1.95 2.71
N ASP A 86 -12.20 1.20 1.63
CA ASP A 86 -12.87 -0.10 1.50
C ASP A 86 -12.36 -1.08 2.55
N ILE A 87 -11.05 -1.16 2.73
CA ILE A 87 -10.46 -2.02 3.77
C ILE A 87 -10.94 -1.57 5.16
N SER A 88 -10.85 -0.29 5.45
CA SER A 88 -11.26 0.27 6.76
C SER A 88 -12.71 -0.07 7.09
N ASP A 89 -13.60 0.08 6.11
CA ASP A 89 -15.02 -0.23 6.30
C ASP A 89 -15.24 -1.74 6.50
N THR A 90 -14.50 -2.56 5.77
CA THR A 90 -14.65 -4.02 5.82
C THR A 90 -14.17 -4.61 7.13
N ILE A 91 -13.04 -4.15 7.65
CA ILE A 91 -12.48 -4.65 8.90
C ILE A 91 -12.93 -3.86 10.13
N ASN A 92 -13.69 -2.80 9.93
CA ASN A 92 -14.20 -1.91 10.98
C ASN A 92 -13.06 -1.32 11.83
N LYS A 93 -12.00 -0.87 11.18
CA LYS A 93 -10.85 -0.20 11.79
C LYS A 93 -10.44 0.99 10.92
N ASN A 94 -9.94 2.05 11.56
CA ASN A 94 -9.51 3.24 10.81
C ASN A 94 -8.07 3.05 10.32
N LEU A 95 -7.90 3.04 9.00
CA LEU A 95 -6.60 2.95 8.31
C LEU A 95 -6.27 4.22 7.52
N LEU A 96 -7.11 5.25 7.60
CA LEU A 96 -6.94 6.43 6.76
C LEU A 96 -5.94 7.44 7.33
N ASP A 97 -5.46 7.24 8.55
CA ASP A 97 -4.38 8.05 9.12
C ASP A 97 -3.07 7.67 8.46
N ARG A 98 -2.62 8.52 7.57
CA ARG A 98 -1.43 8.27 6.78
C ARG A 98 -0.22 9.00 7.34
N LEU A 99 0.86 8.24 7.52
CA LEU A 99 2.18 8.82 7.79
C LEU A 99 2.86 9.06 6.45
N ILE A 100 3.20 10.32 6.18
CA ILE A 100 3.95 10.66 4.97
C ILE A 100 5.42 10.51 5.30
N VAL A 101 6.06 9.53 4.68
CA VAL A 101 7.46 9.21 4.95
C VAL A 101 8.22 9.20 3.62
N ASN A 102 9.27 10.03 3.55
CA ASN A 102 10.17 10.10 2.41
C ASN A 102 11.48 9.38 2.73
N TYR A 103 11.37 8.14 3.20
CA TYR A 103 12.53 7.34 3.52
C TYR A 103 12.74 6.25 2.48
N ARG A 104 13.99 5.79 2.38
CA ARG A 104 14.26 4.52 1.72
C ARG A 104 13.62 3.41 2.52
N MET A 105 13.16 2.36 1.83
CA MET A 105 12.50 1.25 2.50
C MET A 105 13.37 0.59 3.57
N GLY A 106 14.66 0.47 3.34
CA GLY A 106 15.60 -0.08 4.31
C GLY A 106 15.69 0.70 5.61
N SER A 107 15.26 1.97 5.62
CA SER A 107 15.28 2.82 6.83
C SER A 107 14.02 2.66 7.68
N ILE A 108 12.99 1.99 7.19
CA ILE A 108 11.69 1.83 7.85
C ILE A 108 11.59 0.51 8.57
N ILE A 109 12.34 -0.43 8.12
CA ILE A 109 12.40 -1.77 8.69
C ILE A 109 13.48 -1.78 9.77
#